data_dd1e08c094a96622833b79b3d8578636
#
_entry.id   dd1e08c094a96622833b79b3d8578636
#
_cell.length_a   1.000
_cell.length_b   1.000
_cell.length_c   1.000
_cell.angle_alpha   90.00
_cell.angle_beta   90.00
_cell.angle_gamma   90.00
#
_symmetry.space_group_name_H-M   'P 1'
#
loop_
_entity.id
_entity.type
_entity.pdbx_description
1 polymer ?
#
loop_
_entity_poly.entity_id
_entity_poly.type
_entity_poly.pdbx_seq_one_letter_code
_entity_poly.pdbx_strand_id
1 'polypeptide(L)'
;MIAGGALLISSCASKKELVECQENNRSLTEQFQTTKEQLAASSARVTSLEQQLEQARKDYAKLQRSLDKSLTAANQNNVSIEKLVDQINESNQYIRHLVEVKSKSDSLNMVLTNNLTRSLSKEELKEVDVQVLKGVVYISLADNMLYKTGSYEIQDRAAQTLSKIAKIIMDYSEYDVLVEGNTDDVPISRENIRNNWDLSCLRASSVVQYLQNNYGVDPKRLTAGGRGEYNPIATNSTEVGKQRNRRTQIIITPKLDQFMELIEQAPEE
;
A
#
# COMPACT_ATOMS: atom_id res chain seq x y z
N MET A 1 51.16 -2.43 -57.69
CA MET A 1 51.02 -1.26 -56.78
C MET A 1 49.60 -0.75 -56.90
N ILE A 2 48.74 -1.04 -55.93
CA ILE A 2 47.56 -0.24 -55.64
C ILE A 2 47.32 -0.42 -54.11
N ALA A 3 47.51 0.66 -53.38
CA ALA A 3 47.32 0.72 -51.95
C ALA A 3 45.84 0.85 -51.61
N GLY A 4 45.28 -0.11 -50.86
CA GLY A 4 43.95 -0.05 -50.30
C GLY A 4 43.97 0.67 -48.96
N GLY A 5 43.46 1.90 -48.93
CA GLY A 5 43.29 2.67 -47.67
C GLY A 5 42.13 2.12 -46.86
N ALA A 6 42.38 1.61 -45.67
CA ALA A 6 41.38 1.28 -44.69
C ALA A 6 40.90 2.57 -43.98
N LEU A 7 39.69 3.00 -44.24
CA LEU A 7 39.01 4.05 -43.53
C LEU A 7 38.57 3.50 -42.13
N LEU A 8 39.35 3.82 -41.13
CA LEU A 8 38.93 3.67 -39.72
C LEU A 8 37.92 4.78 -39.38
N ILE A 9 36.65 4.43 -39.39
CA ILE A 9 35.61 5.30 -38.83
C ILE A 9 35.74 5.23 -37.30
N SER A 10 36.50 6.13 -36.73
CA SER A 10 36.54 6.34 -35.27
C SER A 10 35.25 7.04 -34.85
N SER A 11 34.32 6.25 -34.35
CA SER A 11 33.15 6.80 -33.66
C SER A 11 33.62 7.35 -32.31
N CYS A 12 33.86 8.68 -32.27
CA CYS A 12 34.11 9.41 -31.03
C CYS A 12 32.78 9.69 -30.33
N ALA A 13 32.20 8.68 -29.72
CA ALA A 13 31.29 8.96 -28.62
C ALA A 13 32.12 9.60 -27.48
N SER A 14 31.71 10.74 -26.98
CA SER A 14 32.44 11.41 -25.92
C SER A 14 32.52 10.50 -24.70
N LYS A 15 33.66 10.43 -24.02
CA LYS A 15 33.86 9.63 -22.80
C LYS A 15 32.77 9.91 -21.77
N LYS A 16 32.21 11.11 -21.78
CA LYS A 16 31.11 11.56 -20.92
C LYS A 16 29.79 10.86 -21.31
N GLU A 17 29.45 10.78 -22.57
CA GLU A 17 28.24 10.09 -23.05
C GLU A 17 28.33 8.59 -22.82
N LEU A 18 29.52 8.01 -22.93
CA LEU A 18 29.73 6.60 -22.61
C LEU A 18 29.51 6.31 -21.11
N VAL A 19 30.05 7.16 -20.23
CA VAL A 19 29.86 7.03 -18.77
C VAL A 19 28.38 7.20 -18.41
N GLU A 20 27.70 8.22 -18.95
CA GLU A 20 26.28 8.46 -18.72
C GLU A 20 25.41 7.28 -19.23
N CYS A 21 25.76 6.73 -20.38
CA CYS A 21 25.11 5.54 -20.91
C CYS A 21 25.34 4.30 -20.01
N GLN A 22 26.54 4.15 -19.48
CA GLN A 22 26.86 3.06 -18.54
C GLN A 22 26.11 3.21 -17.20
N GLU A 23 26.03 4.42 -16.66
CA GLU A 23 25.26 4.71 -15.44
C GLU A 23 23.77 4.47 -15.64
N ASN A 24 23.20 4.92 -16.77
CA ASN A 24 21.81 4.67 -17.13
C ASN A 24 21.53 3.16 -17.32
N ASN A 25 22.43 2.42 -17.98
CA ASN A 25 22.31 0.97 -18.11
C ASN A 25 22.36 0.25 -16.75
N ARG A 26 23.24 0.71 -15.86
CA ARG A 26 23.35 0.16 -14.51
C ARG A 26 22.07 0.41 -13.72
N SER A 27 21.57 1.65 -13.73
CA SER A 27 20.31 2.02 -13.06
C SER A 27 19.13 1.21 -13.62
N LEU A 28 19.05 1.06 -14.95
CA LEU A 28 17.99 0.28 -15.59
C LEU A 28 18.08 -1.20 -15.22
N THR A 29 19.28 -1.74 -15.13
CA THR A 29 19.52 -3.14 -14.72
C THR A 29 19.10 -3.36 -13.26
N GLU A 30 19.42 -2.43 -12.38
CA GLU A 30 18.99 -2.47 -10.98
C GLU A 30 17.46 -2.36 -10.83
N GLN A 31 16.82 -1.46 -11.59
CA GLN A 31 15.36 -1.35 -11.63
C GLN A 31 14.72 -2.63 -12.20
N PHE A 32 15.27 -3.20 -13.25
CA PHE A 32 14.80 -4.46 -13.84
C PHE A 32 14.90 -5.61 -12.82
N GLN A 33 16.02 -5.72 -12.12
CA GLN A 33 16.20 -6.75 -11.10
C GLN A 33 15.20 -6.58 -9.93
N THR A 34 15.02 -5.35 -9.45
CA THR A 34 14.05 -5.05 -8.38
C THR A 34 12.62 -5.39 -8.82
N THR A 35 12.24 -5.00 -10.04
CA THR A 35 10.91 -5.30 -10.59
C THR A 35 10.70 -6.81 -10.75
N LYS A 36 11.74 -7.53 -11.17
CA LYS A 36 11.71 -8.99 -11.30
C LYS A 36 11.53 -9.68 -9.94
N GLU A 37 12.19 -9.18 -8.91
CA GLU A 37 12.04 -9.70 -7.53
C GLU A 37 10.63 -9.42 -6.98
N GLN A 38 10.11 -8.22 -7.22
CA GLN A 38 8.73 -7.85 -6.85
C GLN A 38 7.70 -8.71 -7.60
N LEU A 39 7.93 -8.96 -8.89
CA LEU A 39 7.07 -9.84 -9.69
C LEU A 39 7.10 -11.28 -9.16
N ALA A 40 8.29 -11.79 -8.83
CA ALA A 40 8.44 -13.12 -8.26
C ALA A 40 7.74 -13.23 -6.89
N ALA A 41 7.89 -12.22 -6.02
CA ALA A 41 7.21 -12.17 -4.74
C ALA A 41 5.68 -12.08 -4.88
N SER A 42 5.20 -11.27 -5.84
CA SER A 42 3.78 -11.15 -6.15
C SER A 42 3.22 -12.47 -6.71
N SER A 43 3.94 -13.11 -7.62
CA SER A 43 3.58 -14.42 -8.18
C SER A 43 3.50 -15.50 -7.10
N ALA A 44 4.50 -15.58 -6.21
CA ALA A 44 4.48 -16.51 -5.07
C ALA A 44 3.27 -16.26 -4.15
N ARG A 45 2.91 -14.98 -3.96
CA ARG A 45 1.73 -14.60 -3.15
C ARG A 45 0.42 -14.99 -3.83
N VAL A 46 0.30 -14.79 -5.14
CA VAL A 46 -0.86 -15.25 -5.93
C VAL A 46 -1.01 -16.77 -5.78
N THR A 47 0.08 -17.53 -5.99
CA THR A 47 0.08 -19.00 -5.83
C THR A 47 -0.35 -19.41 -4.41
N SER A 48 0.15 -18.72 -3.38
CA SER A 48 -0.25 -18.98 -1.99
C SER A 48 -1.74 -18.72 -1.74
N LEU A 49 -2.27 -17.63 -2.28
CA LEU A 49 -3.69 -17.29 -2.16
C LEU A 49 -4.58 -18.26 -2.95
N GLU A 50 -4.13 -18.71 -4.12
CA GLU A 50 -4.83 -19.74 -4.90
C GLU A 50 -4.87 -21.07 -4.15
N GLN A 51 -3.77 -21.45 -3.49
CA GLN A 51 -3.75 -22.65 -2.63
C GLN A 51 -4.69 -22.52 -1.43
N GLN A 52 -4.71 -21.34 -0.78
CA GLN A 52 -5.65 -21.08 0.33
C GLN A 52 -7.10 -21.11 -0.14
N LEU A 53 -7.39 -20.53 -1.31
CA LEU A 53 -8.73 -20.54 -1.91
C LEU A 53 -9.16 -21.97 -2.25
N GLU A 54 -8.25 -22.76 -2.84
CA GLU A 54 -8.52 -24.16 -3.17
C GLU A 54 -8.75 -25.01 -1.90
N GLN A 55 -7.96 -24.75 -0.84
CA GLN A 55 -8.15 -25.41 0.45
C GLN A 55 -9.51 -25.04 1.06
N ALA A 56 -9.85 -23.76 1.08
CA ALA A 56 -11.16 -23.30 1.58
C ALA A 56 -12.33 -23.93 0.79
N ARG A 57 -12.19 -24.06 -0.54
CA ARG A 57 -13.19 -24.74 -1.38
C ARG A 57 -13.32 -26.22 -1.02
N LYS A 58 -12.20 -26.90 -0.76
CA LYS A 58 -12.21 -28.32 -0.34
C LYS A 58 -12.87 -28.49 1.02
N ASP A 59 -12.57 -27.59 1.96
CA ASP A 59 -13.15 -27.62 3.29
C ASP A 59 -14.65 -27.32 3.24
N TYR A 60 -15.07 -26.35 2.43
CA TYR A 60 -16.49 -26.08 2.18
C TYR A 60 -17.21 -27.30 1.56
N ALA A 61 -16.61 -27.92 0.54
CA ALA A 61 -17.18 -29.12 -0.09
C ALA A 61 -17.22 -30.30 0.87
N LYS A 62 -16.24 -30.41 1.80
CA LYS A 62 -16.24 -31.45 2.85
C LYS A 62 -17.35 -31.21 3.87
N LEU A 63 -17.53 -29.96 4.28
CA LEU A 63 -18.59 -29.54 5.20
C LEU A 63 -19.96 -29.81 4.59
N GLN A 64 -20.16 -29.48 3.32
CA GLN A 64 -21.39 -29.71 2.57
C GLN A 64 -21.72 -31.23 2.48
N ARG A 65 -20.72 -32.08 2.18
CA ARG A 65 -20.88 -33.52 2.17
C ARG A 65 -21.16 -34.09 3.57
N SER A 66 -20.56 -33.54 4.61
CA SER A 66 -20.83 -33.93 6.00
C SER A 66 -22.26 -33.56 6.38
N LEU A 67 -22.72 -32.38 5.94
CA LEU A 67 -24.08 -31.93 6.12
C LEU A 67 -25.08 -32.86 5.40
N ASP A 68 -24.82 -33.18 4.12
CA ASP A 68 -25.69 -34.11 3.34
C ASP A 68 -25.79 -35.48 4.01
N LYS A 69 -24.67 -36.01 4.54
CA LYS A 69 -24.67 -37.24 5.33
C LYS A 69 -25.48 -37.13 6.62
N SER A 70 -25.33 -35.97 7.32
CA SER A 70 -26.11 -35.73 8.54
C SER A 70 -27.59 -35.55 8.26
N LEU A 71 -27.96 -34.91 7.15
CA LEU A 71 -29.33 -34.79 6.66
C LEU A 71 -29.93 -36.16 6.31
N THR A 72 -29.14 -37.01 5.68
CA THR A 72 -29.59 -38.40 5.34
C THR A 72 -29.77 -39.24 6.60
N ALA A 73 -28.89 -39.11 7.58
CA ALA A 73 -29.00 -39.76 8.89
C ALA A 73 -30.14 -39.19 9.76
N ALA A 74 -30.37 -37.85 9.65
CA ALA A 74 -31.38 -37.17 10.45
C ALA A 74 -32.81 -37.26 9.90
N ASN A 75 -33.01 -37.78 8.68
CA ASN A 75 -34.34 -38.16 8.19
C ASN A 75 -35.03 -39.19 9.09
N GLN A 76 -34.32 -39.70 10.08
CA GLN A 76 -34.90 -40.52 11.16
C GLN A 76 -35.30 -39.75 12.42
N ASN A 77 -34.97 -38.42 12.53
CA ASN A 77 -35.35 -37.60 13.69
C ASN A 77 -35.69 -36.16 13.26
N ASN A 78 -36.94 -35.88 13.00
CA ASN A 78 -37.48 -34.66 12.35
C ASN A 78 -37.30 -33.30 13.07
N VAL A 79 -36.76 -33.20 14.26
CA VAL A 79 -36.75 -31.94 15.04
C VAL A 79 -35.42 -31.15 14.91
N SER A 80 -34.33 -31.82 14.53
CA SER A 80 -33.00 -31.16 14.43
C SER A 80 -32.71 -30.53 13.06
N ILE A 81 -33.48 -30.90 12.03
CA ILE A 81 -33.21 -30.52 10.63
C ILE A 81 -33.59 -29.04 10.39
N GLU A 82 -34.75 -28.60 10.89
CA GLU A 82 -35.20 -27.23 10.72
C GLU A 82 -34.17 -26.23 11.33
N LYS A 83 -33.75 -26.52 12.56
CA LYS A 83 -32.76 -25.65 13.24
C LYS A 83 -31.43 -25.59 12.51
N LEU A 84 -30.94 -26.72 11.95
CA LEU A 84 -29.70 -26.74 11.17
C LEU A 84 -29.84 -26.02 9.82
N VAL A 85 -30.99 -26.13 9.16
CA VAL A 85 -31.29 -25.41 7.92
C VAL A 85 -31.36 -23.91 8.18
N ASP A 86 -31.98 -23.50 9.29
CA ASP A 86 -32.02 -22.08 9.67
C ASP A 86 -30.61 -21.54 9.97
N GLN A 87 -29.81 -22.27 10.73
CA GLN A 87 -28.41 -21.87 11.00
C GLN A 87 -27.56 -21.78 9.71
N ILE A 88 -27.79 -22.68 8.76
CA ILE A 88 -27.11 -22.63 7.46
C ILE A 88 -27.56 -21.42 6.65
N ASN A 89 -28.86 -21.13 6.68
CA ASN A 89 -29.39 -19.96 5.98
C ASN A 89 -28.85 -18.65 6.57
N GLU A 90 -28.80 -18.55 7.89
CA GLU A 90 -28.17 -17.42 8.59
C GLU A 90 -26.66 -17.30 8.25
N SER A 91 -25.92 -18.42 8.35
CA SER A 91 -24.51 -18.46 7.95
C SER A 91 -24.30 -18.07 6.49
N ASN A 92 -25.14 -18.54 5.59
CA ASN A 92 -25.06 -18.18 4.18
C ASN A 92 -25.39 -16.70 3.93
N GLN A 93 -26.36 -16.14 4.64
CA GLN A 93 -26.65 -14.69 4.58
C GLN A 93 -25.47 -13.89 5.08
N TYR A 94 -24.87 -14.29 6.20
CA TYR A 94 -23.68 -13.67 6.77
C TYR A 94 -22.49 -13.72 5.79
N ILE A 95 -22.20 -14.89 5.21
CA ILE A 95 -21.15 -15.06 4.21
C ILE A 95 -21.38 -14.15 2.98
N ARG A 96 -22.62 -14.09 2.48
CA ARG A 96 -22.95 -13.21 1.34
C ARG A 96 -22.70 -11.76 1.69
N HIS A 97 -23.10 -11.33 2.88
CA HIS A 97 -22.88 -9.97 3.35
C HIS A 97 -21.38 -9.63 3.47
N LEU A 98 -20.58 -10.54 4.05
CA LEU A 98 -19.12 -10.38 4.10
C LEU A 98 -18.47 -10.26 2.70
N VAL A 99 -18.92 -11.07 1.76
CA VAL A 99 -18.43 -11.03 0.37
C VAL A 99 -18.81 -9.71 -0.30
N GLU A 100 -20.03 -9.23 -0.08
CA GLU A 100 -20.50 -7.94 -0.62
C GLU A 100 -19.70 -6.77 -0.07
N VAL A 101 -19.52 -6.71 1.26
CA VAL A 101 -18.72 -5.66 1.92
C VAL A 101 -17.27 -5.67 1.43
N LYS A 102 -16.67 -6.85 1.34
CA LYS A 102 -15.32 -6.99 0.79
C LYS A 102 -15.24 -6.52 -0.66
N SER A 103 -16.18 -6.95 -1.49
CA SER A 103 -16.22 -6.54 -2.91
C SER A 103 -16.40 -5.03 -3.07
N LYS A 104 -17.26 -4.42 -2.24
CA LYS A 104 -17.45 -2.97 -2.20
C LYS A 104 -16.19 -2.24 -1.77
N SER A 105 -15.52 -2.72 -0.73
CA SER A 105 -14.24 -2.16 -0.27
C SER A 105 -13.15 -2.26 -1.34
N ASP A 106 -13.00 -3.42 -1.99
CA ASP A 106 -12.01 -3.63 -3.05
C ASP A 106 -12.28 -2.73 -4.26
N SER A 107 -13.56 -2.56 -4.63
CA SER A 107 -13.97 -1.67 -5.72
C SER A 107 -13.70 -0.20 -5.38
N LEU A 108 -14.02 0.24 -4.17
CA LEU A 108 -13.74 1.60 -3.69
C LEU A 108 -12.24 1.90 -3.68
N ASN A 109 -11.42 0.96 -3.19
CA ASN A 109 -9.97 1.11 -3.17
C ASN A 109 -9.39 1.22 -4.59
N MET A 110 -9.92 0.47 -5.55
CA MET A 110 -9.53 0.57 -6.96
C MET A 110 -9.89 1.94 -7.53
N VAL A 111 -11.10 2.43 -7.29
CA VAL A 111 -11.56 3.74 -7.76
C VAL A 111 -10.73 4.86 -7.13
N LEU A 112 -10.49 4.79 -5.81
CA LEU A 112 -9.64 5.75 -5.09
C LEU A 112 -8.23 5.80 -5.67
N THR A 113 -7.60 4.64 -5.86
CA THR A 113 -6.26 4.53 -6.44
C THR A 113 -6.20 5.08 -7.86
N ASN A 114 -7.17 4.75 -8.70
CA ASN A 114 -7.25 5.25 -10.07
C ASN A 114 -7.47 6.77 -10.10
N ASN A 115 -8.35 7.29 -9.27
CA ASN A 115 -8.61 8.74 -9.18
C ASN A 115 -7.36 9.49 -8.74
N LEU A 116 -6.66 8.98 -7.72
CA LEU A 116 -5.39 9.56 -7.27
C LEU A 116 -4.33 9.53 -8.37
N THR A 117 -4.07 8.37 -8.93
CA THR A 117 -3.03 8.20 -9.97
C THR A 117 -3.30 9.08 -11.20
N ARG A 118 -4.56 9.23 -11.60
CA ARG A 118 -4.95 10.13 -12.72
C ARG A 118 -4.83 11.60 -12.37
N SER A 119 -4.97 11.99 -11.11
CA SER A 119 -4.84 13.37 -10.66
C SER A 119 -3.39 13.84 -10.56
N LEU A 120 -2.43 12.91 -10.45
CA LEU A 120 -1.02 13.20 -10.33
C LEU A 120 -0.37 13.42 -11.70
N SER A 121 0.53 14.40 -11.79
CA SER A 121 1.37 14.62 -12.96
C SER A 121 2.46 13.56 -13.09
N LYS A 122 3.11 13.47 -14.25
CA LYS A 122 4.23 12.54 -14.47
C LYS A 122 5.42 12.82 -13.53
N GLU A 123 5.62 14.07 -13.15
CA GLU A 123 6.66 14.51 -12.22
C GLU A 123 6.34 14.05 -10.81
N GLU A 124 5.09 14.23 -10.38
CA GLU A 124 4.62 13.78 -9.06
C GLU A 124 4.66 12.25 -8.93
N LEU A 125 4.34 11.50 -9.97
CA LEU A 125 4.41 10.03 -9.99
C LEU A 125 5.83 9.46 -9.82
N LYS A 126 6.87 10.28 -9.94
CA LYS A 126 8.25 9.87 -9.60
C LYS A 126 8.53 9.92 -8.09
N GLU A 127 7.78 10.72 -7.36
CA GLU A 127 7.96 10.97 -5.93
C GLU A 127 6.79 10.45 -5.08
N VAL A 128 5.71 9.98 -5.73
CA VAL A 128 4.51 9.43 -5.10
C VAL A 128 4.26 8.02 -5.63
N ASP A 129 4.24 7.05 -4.73
CA ASP A 129 3.88 5.67 -5.03
C ASP A 129 2.55 5.31 -4.36
N VAL A 130 1.62 4.74 -5.11
CA VAL A 130 0.28 4.37 -4.63
C VAL A 130 0.08 2.87 -4.77
N GLN A 131 -0.15 2.20 -3.65
CA GLN A 131 -0.33 0.75 -3.59
C GLN A 131 -1.60 0.39 -2.81
N VAL A 132 -2.27 -0.68 -3.22
CA VAL A 132 -3.36 -1.30 -2.46
C VAL A 132 -2.87 -2.63 -1.92
N LEU A 133 -2.82 -2.76 -0.60
CA LEU A 133 -2.40 -3.99 0.08
C LEU A 133 -3.46 -4.37 1.11
N LYS A 134 -4.06 -5.56 0.94
CA LYS A 134 -5.06 -6.11 1.88
C LYS A 134 -6.26 -5.18 2.16
N GLY A 135 -6.74 -4.47 1.14
CA GLY A 135 -7.88 -3.56 1.30
C GLY A 135 -7.54 -2.21 1.93
N VAL A 136 -6.25 -1.89 2.07
CA VAL A 136 -5.74 -0.62 2.58
C VAL A 136 -4.97 0.09 1.48
N VAL A 137 -5.19 1.38 1.32
CA VAL A 137 -4.47 2.20 0.34
C VAL A 137 -3.28 2.88 1.00
N TYR A 138 -2.10 2.66 0.45
CA TYR A 138 -0.84 3.25 0.87
C TYR A 138 -0.39 4.28 -0.18
N ILE A 139 -0.24 5.51 0.24
CA ILE A 139 0.31 6.60 -0.58
C ILE A 139 1.67 6.95 0.02
N SER A 140 2.74 6.53 -0.62
CA SER A 140 4.12 6.80 -0.18
C SER A 140 4.64 8.05 -0.86
N LEU A 141 5.06 9.03 -0.07
CA LEU A 141 5.58 10.31 -0.51
C LEU A 141 7.06 10.39 -0.18
N ALA A 142 7.89 10.70 -1.18
CA ALA A 142 9.32 10.87 -0.97
C ALA A 142 9.62 12.03 -0.02
N ASP A 143 10.57 11.84 0.88
CA ASP A 143 10.95 12.81 1.90
C ASP A 143 11.36 14.18 1.32
N ASN A 144 12.18 14.14 0.29
CA ASN A 144 12.67 15.33 -0.40
C ASN A 144 11.56 16.15 -1.07
N MET A 145 10.42 15.52 -1.40
CA MET A 145 9.24 16.23 -1.90
C MET A 145 8.56 17.03 -0.78
N LEU A 146 8.46 16.45 0.40
CA LEU A 146 7.72 17.04 1.52
C LEU A 146 8.55 18.02 2.34
N TYR A 147 9.83 17.69 2.63
CA TYR A 147 10.64 18.40 3.60
C TYR A 147 12.04 18.76 3.08
N LYS A 148 12.65 19.74 3.70
CA LYS A 148 14.11 19.95 3.60
C LYS A 148 14.82 18.93 4.49
N THR A 149 16.07 18.61 4.16
CA THR A 149 16.89 17.64 4.90
C THR A 149 16.94 17.95 6.39
N GLY A 150 16.52 17.00 7.21
CA GLY A 150 16.49 17.12 8.67
C GLY A 150 15.45 18.10 9.20
N SER A 151 14.46 18.50 8.39
CA SER A 151 13.31 19.31 8.78
C SER A 151 12.03 18.48 8.80
N TYR A 152 11.03 18.98 9.48
CA TYR A 152 9.64 18.49 9.46
C TYR A 152 8.67 19.54 8.89
N GLU A 153 9.15 20.69 8.45
CA GLU A 153 8.34 21.74 7.84
C GLU A 153 7.99 21.38 6.41
N ILE A 154 6.70 21.49 6.07
CA ILE A 154 6.20 21.21 4.72
C ILE A 154 6.69 22.29 3.75
N GLN A 155 7.26 21.87 2.62
CA GLN A 155 7.70 22.76 1.55
C GLN A 155 6.53 23.16 0.64
N ASP A 156 6.58 24.37 0.07
CA ASP A 156 5.55 24.88 -0.82
C ASP A 156 5.27 23.96 -2.03
N ARG A 157 6.31 23.30 -2.54
CA ARG A 157 6.15 22.35 -3.66
C ARG A 157 5.29 21.13 -3.32
N ALA A 158 5.19 20.76 -2.05
CA ALA A 158 4.34 19.66 -1.59
C ALA A 158 2.85 20.03 -1.61
N ALA A 159 2.51 21.32 -1.59
CA ALA A 159 1.14 21.80 -1.47
C ALA A 159 0.21 21.24 -2.54
N GLN A 160 0.64 21.24 -3.79
CA GLN A 160 -0.19 20.75 -4.90
C GLN A 160 -0.52 19.26 -4.76
N THR A 161 0.47 18.44 -4.45
CA THR A 161 0.27 16.99 -4.27
C THR A 161 -0.59 16.71 -3.04
N LEU A 162 -0.32 17.39 -1.91
CA LEU A 162 -1.14 17.26 -0.70
C LEU A 162 -2.58 17.74 -0.92
N SER A 163 -2.83 18.76 -1.74
CA SER A 163 -4.17 19.22 -2.12
C SER A 163 -4.97 18.11 -2.83
N LYS A 164 -4.34 17.42 -3.78
CA LYS A 164 -4.98 16.31 -4.51
C LYS A 164 -5.31 15.14 -3.59
N ILE A 165 -4.38 14.80 -2.69
CA ILE A 165 -4.58 13.75 -1.70
C ILE A 165 -5.69 14.14 -0.72
N ALA A 166 -5.69 15.38 -0.22
CA ALA A 166 -6.72 15.90 0.67
C ALA A 166 -8.12 15.83 0.05
N LYS A 167 -8.26 16.21 -1.23
CA LYS A 167 -9.52 16.10 -1.96
C LYS A 167 -10.04 14.67 -1.96
N ILE A 168 -9.18 13.71 -2.25
CA ILE A 168 -9.54 12.30 -2.24
C ILE A 168 -9.93 11.84 -0.83
N ILE A 169 -9.17 12.22 0.21
CA ILE A 169 -9.50 11.90 1.60
C ILE A 169 -10.89 12.46 1.97
N MET A 170 -11.25 13.64 1.48
CA MET A 170 -12.56 14.25 1.73
C MET A 170 -13.68 13.56 0.96
N ASP A 171 -13.43 13.15 -0.29
CA ASP A 171 -14.41 12.43 -1.11
C ASP A 171 -14.76 11.04 -0.52
N TYR A 172 -13.88 10.48 0.32
CA TYR A 172 -14.05 9.17 0.97
C TYR A 172 -14.14 9.32 2.51
N SER A 173 -15.26 9.85 2.99
CA SER A 173 -15.48 10.15 4.42
C SER A 173 -15.48 8.94 5.35
N GLU A 174 -15.76 7.76 4.81
CA GLU A 174 -15.90 6.49 5.55
C GLU A 174 -14.54 5.80 5.82
N TYR A 175 -13.43 6.51 5.59
CA TYR A 175 -12.09 5.98 5.82
C TYR A 175 -11.36 6.82 6.86
N ASP A 176 -10.57 6.15 7.67
CA ASP A 176 -9.58 6.78 8.56
C ASP A 176 -8.24 6.92 7.86
N VAL A 177 -7.45 7.88 8.29
CA VAL A 177 -6.18 8.23 7.68
C VAL A 177 -5.09 8.22 8.74
N LEU A 178 -4.15 7.29 8.61
CA LEU A 178 -2.91 7.28 9.37
C LEU A 178 -1.79 7.87 8.52
N VAL A 179 -1.18 8.93 8.99
CA VAL A 179 0.07 9.46 8.41
C VAL A 179 1.24 8.89 9.19
N GLU A 180 2.12 8.17 8.49
CA GLU A 180 3.26 7.47 9.08
C GLU A 180 4.57 8.02 8.51
N GLY A 181 5.43 8.55 9.39
CA GLY A 181 6.79 8.98 9.02
C GLY A 181 7.79 7.83 9.16
N ASN A 182 8.70 7.75 8.21
CA ASN A 182 9.80 6.78 8.19
C ASN A 182 11.11 7.49 7.86
N THR A 183 12.22 7.03 8.44
CA THR A 183 13.57 7.54 8.17
C THR A 183 14.47 6.43 7.61
N ASP A 184 15.65 6.80 7.17
CA ASP A 184 16.76 5.85 7.04
C ASP A 184 17.43 5.59 8.40
N ASP A 185 18.53 4.85 8.40
CA ASP A 185 19.31 4.50 9.58
C ASP A 185 20.35 5.57 9.99
N VAL A 186 20.40 6.72 9.30
CA VAL A 186 21.34 7.78 9.66
C VAL A 186 20.85 8.48 10.93
N PRO A 187 21.64 8.47 12.01
CA PRO A 187 21.25 9.13 13.24
C PRO A 187 21.07 10.63 13.06
N ILE A 188 20.04 11.16 13.68
CA ILE A 188 19.79 12.60 13.73
C ILE A 188 19.72 13.06 15.18
N SER A 189 20.33 14.22 15.46
CA SER A 189 20.16 14.95 16.70
C SER A 189 20.27 16.46 16.40
N ARG A 190 19.20 17.18 16.69
CA ARG A 190 19.08 18.63 16.49
C ARG A 190 18.25 19.23 17.63
N GLU A 191 18.16 20.54 17.67
CA GLU A 191 17.21 21.20 18.56
C GLU A 191 15.79 20.67 18.31
N ASN A 192 15.11 20.22 19.38
CA ASN A 192 13.77 19.60 19.37
C ASN A 192 13.65 18.25 18.62
N ILE A 193 14.76 17.65 18.16
CA ILE A 193 14.78 16.33 17.51
C ILE A 193 15.91 15.52 18.13
N ARG A 194 15.58 14.58 19.01
CA ARG A 194 16.58 13.76 19.72
C ARG A 194 17.09 12.59 18.89
N ASN A 195 16.23 12.03 18.04
CA ASN A 195 16.50 10.82 17.26
C ASN A 195 15.51 10.65 16.08
N ASN A 196 15.61 9.55 15.37
CA ASN A 196 14.75 9.21 14.22
C ASN A 196 13.29 8.99 14.61
N TRP A 197 12.97 8.60 15.84
CA TRP A 197 11.60 8.52 16.34
C TRP A 197 10.95 9.90 16.37
N ASP A 198 11.63 10.87 16.98
CA ASP A 198 11.13 12.24 17.06
C ASP A 198 10.94 12.84 15.66
N LEU A 199 11.93 12.68 14.79
CA LEU A 199 11.85 13.22 13.41
C LEU A 199 10.66 12.63 12.65
N SER A 200 10.49 11.32 12.70
CA SER A 200 9.41 10.63 12.00
C SER A 200 8.02 11.02 12.51
N CYS A 201 7.86 11.14 13.82
CA CYS A 201 6.61 11.60 14.43
C CYS A 201 6.29 13.06 14.10
N LEU A 202 7.27 13.96 14.19
CA LEU A 202 7.10 15.37 13.85
C LEU A 202 6.72 15.56 12.39
N ARG A 203 7.33 14.82 11.47
CA ARG A 203 7.02 14.83 10.05
C ARG A 203 5.58 14.38 9.78
N ALA A 204 5.16 13.29 10.38
CA ALA A 204 3.79 12.82 10.27
C ALA A 204 2.80 13.85 10.83
N SER A 205 3.11 14.44 11.98
CA SER A 205 2.30 15.50 12.60
C SER A 205 2.18 16.73 11.70
N SER A 206 3.26 17.15 11.03
CA SER A 206 3.24 18.29 10.11
C SER A 206 2.30 18.04 8.92
N VAL A 207 2.29 16.82 8.35
CA VAL A 207 1.36 16.48 7.26
C VAL A 207 -0.07 16.46 7.77
N VAL A 208 -0.35 15.87 8.94
CA VAL A 208 -1.69 15.87 9.56
C VAL A 208 -2.20 17.29 9.75
N GLN A 209 -1.39 18.16 10.37
CA GLN A 209 -1.75 19.55 10.58
C GLN A 209 -1.95 20.30 9.25
N TYR A 210 -1.13 20.01 8.26
CA TYR A 210 -1.25 20.61 6.94
C TYR A 210 -2.56 20.22 6.24
N LEU A 211 -2.93 18.94 6.29
CA LEU A 211 -4.20 18.44 5.76
C LEU A 211 -5.42 19.06 6.48
N GLN A 212 -5.35 19.15 7.80
CA GLN A 212 -6.40 19.77 8.61
C GLN A 212 -6.54 21.27 8.33
N ASN A 213 -5.43 22.02 8.45
CA ASN A 213 -5.48 23.49 8.48
C ASN A 213 -5.66 24.11 7.10
N ASN A 214 -5.08 23.51 6.06
CA ASN A 214 -5.11 24.08 4.71
C ASN A 214 -6.22 23.52 3.83
N TYR A 215 -6.69 22.30 4.12
CA TYR A 215 -7.68 21.62 3.29
C TYR A 215 -8.96 21.22 4.05
N GLY A 216 -9.01 21.41 5.37
CA GLY A 216 -10.20 21.14 6.16
C GLY A 216 -10.55 19.66 6.34
N VAL A 217 -9.56 18.77 6.23
CA VAL A 217 -9.78 17.35 6.54
C VAL A 217 -10.16 17.19 8.01
N ASP A 218 -11.22 16.44 8.29
CA ASP A 218 -11.70 16.22 9.66
C ASP A 218 -10.63 15.59 10.55
N PRO A 219 -10.17 16.28 11.61
CA PRO A 219 -9.12 15.81 12.49
C PRO A 219 -9.48 14.51 13.24
N LYS A 220 -10.77 14.20 13.41
CA LYS A 220 -11.21 12.93 14.03
C LYS A 220 -10.77 11.71 13.23
N ARG A 221 -10.54 11.88 11.94
CA ARG A 221 -10.11 10.84 11.03
C ARG A 221 -8.59 10.75 10.87
N LEU A 222 -7.84 11.72 11.40
CA LEU A 222 -6.41 11.85 11.19
C LEU A 222 -5.63 11.33 12.38
N THR A 223 -4.67 10.45 12.12
CA THR A 223 -3.70 9.98 13.10
C THR A 223 -2.29 10.22 12.58
N ALA A 224 -1.39 10.73 13.42
CA ALA A 224 0.04 10.86 13.12
C ALA A 224 0.83 9.80 13.87
N GLY A 225 1.72 9.09 13.17
CA GLY A 225 2.60 8.08 13.76
C GLY A 225 4.02 8.16 13.18
N GLY A 226 4.99 7.68 13.91
CA GLY A 226 6.38 7.58 13.45
C GLY A 226 6.91 6.17 13.64
N ARG A 227 7.72 5.69 12.70
CA ARG A 227 8.40 4.39 12.73
C ARG A 227 9.91 4.52 12.92
N GLY A 228 10.45 5.74 12.90
CA GLY A 228 11.89 5.93 12.87
C GLY A 228 12.51 5.19 11.70
N GLU A 229 13.62 4.51 11.96
CA GLU A 229 14.40 3.69 11.00
C GLU A 229 13.96 2.22 10.93
N TYR A 230 12.94 1.81 11.72
CA TYR A 230 12.61 0.41 11.98
C TYR A 230 11.61 -0.20 11.00
N ASN A 231 11.25 0.53 9.93
CA ASN A 231 10.38 0.03 8.87
C ASN A 231 11.00 0.26 7.48
N PRO A 232 12.22 -0.27 7.20
CA PRO A 232 12.88 -0.09 5.92
C PRO A 232 12.19 -0.89 4.82
N ILE A 233 12.05 -0.27 3.65
CA ILE A 233 11.56 -0.91 2.42
C ILE A 233 12.68 -1.22 1.43
N ALA A 234 13.89 -0.73 1.71
CA ALA A 234 15.09 -0.97 0.94
C ALA A 234 16.30 -1.08 1.87
N THR A 235 17.43 -1.56 1.34
CA THR A 235 18.67 -1.61 2.13
C THR A 235 19.19 -0.22 2.44
N ASN A 236 19.61 0.00 3.70
CA ASN A 236 20.30 1.22 4.10
C ASN A 236 21.79 1.27 3.69
N SER A 237 22.31 0.23 3.06
CA SER A 237 23.71 0.18 2.60
C SER A 237 23.98 1.06 1.38
N THR A 238 22.94 1.52 0.68
CA THR A 238 23.06 2.36 -0.52
C THR A 238 22.30 3.67 -0.33
N GLU A 239 22.78 4.77 -0.95
CA GLU A 239 22.07 6.04 -0.87
C GLU A 239 20.67 5.98 -1.50
N VAL A 240 20.52 5.24 -2.58
CA VAL A 240 19.21 5.00 -3.22
C VAL A 240 18.25 4.28 -2.26
N GLY A 241 18.76 3.28 -1.54
CA GLY A 241 17.95 2.56 -0.54
C GLY A 241 17.56 3.45 0.64
N LYS A 242 18.50 4.25 1.16
CA LYS A 242 18.22 5.26 2.19
C LYS A 242 17.17 6.26 1.74
N GLN A 243 17.28 6.76 0.52
CA GLN A 243 16.30 7.70 -0.05
C GLN A 243 14.89 7.09 -0.11
N ARG A 244 14.76 5.80 -0.45
CA ARG A 244 13.47 5.09 -0.45
C ARG A 244 12.93 4.88 0.97
N ASN A 245 13.80 4.68 1.95
CA ASN A 245 13.40 4.52 3.34
C ASN A 245 12.92 5.85 3.94
N ARG A 246 13.53 6.98 3.57
CA ARG A 246 13.07 8.32 3.94
C ARG A 246 11.77 8.66 3.19
N ARG A 247 10.64 8.33 3.80
CA ARG A 247 9.31 8.51 3.22
C ARG A 247 8.27 8.86 4.28
N THR A 248 7.21 9.50 3.85
CA THR A 248 5.97 9.61 4.63
C THR A 248 4.88 8.84 3.90
N GLN A 249 4.18 7.97 4.60
CA GLN A 249 3.08 7.18 4.06
C GLN A 249 1.76 7.73 4.58
N ILE A 250 0.81 7.99 3.68
CA ILE A 250 -0.58 8.27 4.02
C ILE A 250 -1.34 6.97 3.78
N ILE A 251 -1.85 6.39 4.86
CA ILE A 251 -2.48 5.08 4.89
C ILE A 251 -3.97 5.31 5.10
N ILE A 252 -4.78 4.92 4.12
CA ILE A 252 -6.23 5.12 4.12
C ILE A 252 -6.88 3.76 4.38
N THR A 253 -7.55 3.64 5.54
CA THR A 253 -8.17 2.40 6.00
C THR A 253 -9.67 2.58 6.18
N PRO A 254 -10.49 1.58 5.82
CA PRO A 254 -11.90 1.58 6.21
C PRO A 254 -12.05 1.72 7.72
N LYS A 255 -13.08 2.42 8.18
CA LYS A 255 -13.39 2.52 9.61
C LYS A 255 -13.67 1.14 10.21
N LEU A 256 -13.05 0.88 11.34
CA LEU A 256 -13.16 -0.40 12.02
C LEU A 256 -14.60 -0.66 12.52
N ASP A 257 -15.35 0.38 12.84
CA ASP A 257 -16.73 0.30 13.33
C ASP A 257 -17.64 -0.48 12.37
N GLN A 258 -17.51 -0.23 11.05
CA GLN A 258 -18.26 -0.97 10.03
C GLN A 258 -17.89 -2.46 9.98
N PHE A 259 -16.67 -2.79 10.35
CA PHE A 259 -16.21 -4.17 10.43
C PHE A 259 -16.66 -4.84 11.73
N MET A 260 -16.70 -4.11 12.81
CA MET A 260 -17.19 -4.60 14.13
C MET A 260 -18.70 -4.84 14.10
N GLU A 261 -19.49 -3.95 13.50
CA GLU A 261 -20.92 -4.15 13.28
C GLU A 261 -21.24 -5.46 12.54
N LEU A 262 -20.36 -5.84 11.61
CA LEU A 262 -20.47 -7.10 10.86
C LEU A 262 -20.16 -8.33 11.73
N ILE A 263 -19.20 -8.20 12.64
CA ILE A 263 -18.84 -9.28 13.58
C ILE A 263 -19.95 -9.47 14.62
N GLU A 264 -20.55 -8.39 15.10
CA GLU A 264 -21.65 -8.43 16.06
C GLU A 264 -22.95 -9.02 15.49
N GLN A 265 -23.12 -8.99 14.16
CA GLN A 265 -24.23 -9.61 13.44
C GLN A 265 -23.97 -11.09 13.10
N ALA A 266 -22.80 -11.62 13.48
CA ALA A 266 -22.52 -13.05 13.31
C ALA A 266 -23.46 -13.88 14.15
N PRO A 267 -24.04 -14.98 13.64
CA PRO A 267 -24.84 -15.90 14.43
C PRO A 267 -24.03 -16.40 15.64
N GLU A 268 -24.60 -16.30 16.83
CA GLU A 268 -24.05 -16.96 18.02
C GLU A 268 -24.10 -18.48 17.84
N GLU A 269 -23.03 -19.19 18.24
CA GLU A 269 -22.89 -20.65 18.13
C GLU A 269 -23.91 -21.41 19.02
#